data_adf8c8e35f62d7938506c14c82531e8a
#
_entry.id   adf8c8e35f62d7938506c14c82531e8a
#
_cell.length_a   1.000
_cell.length_b   1.000
_cell.length_c   1.000
_cell.angle_alpha   90.00
_cell.angle_beta   90.00
_cell.angle_gamma   90.00
#
_symmetry.space_group_name_H-M   'P 1'
#
loop_
_entity.id
_entity.type
_entity.pdbx_description
1 polymer ?
#
loop_
_entity_poly.entity_id
_entity_poly.type
_entity_poly.pdbx_seq_one_letter_code
_entity_poly.pdbx_strand_id
1 'polypeptide(L)'
;MRFAGFVIVVICFAALMACNSSQRLTASAATQAGPATVEVTPVIAKRLDLKVNLPGELRPYEVVAIYPKVVGFLQWIGVDRGSHVRAGQLIARLVAPELVSQRAEAQSKAEAAQSQLAAGQAKVAADESTKLHAAARTPGVVAGNDLLLAQKAVEADQAQVKALSDNVEAAKQALRTVSETEQYLRIIAPFDGVITERDIHPGALVGPNQPIPMLRVETLQHLRLIVPVPETYIAVVPEGSQVEFTVPAFPRQKFMGRIARISHAVDAKTRTMPVELDVNNPGGRLTPGSFSEVMWPVRRPGPSLLVPSSAIGTNLERTFVVRVRNGKTEWVDVKPGASSGSNTEVFGDLQPGDQILVRGSDELAPGMQVKAQRVVNIAHETPQKP
;
A
#
# COMPACT_ATOMS: atom_id res chain seq x y z
N MET A 1 37.30 -66.07 44.14
CA MET A 1 37.89 -67.20 43.33
C MET A 1 38.90 -66.54 42.40
N ARG A 2 40.10 -66.68 42.75
CA ARG A 2 41.12 -67.57 42.21
C ARG A 2 41.58 -67.08 40.86
N PHE A 3 42.73 -66.69 40.71
CA PHE A 3 44.12 -67.15 40.68
C PHE A 3 44.66 -66.67 39.35
N ALA A 4 45.71 -66.03 39.32
CA ALA A 4 47.13 -66.36 39.37
C ALA A 4 47.67 -66.41 37.92
N GLY A 5 48.77 -65.97 37.60
CA GLY A 5 50.10 -65.91 38.18
C GLY A 5 50.96 -65.21 37.17
N PHE A 6 51.88 -64.48 37.55
CA PHE A 6 53.23 -64.91 37.89
C PHE A 6 54.11 -65.26 36.65
N VAL A 7 55.11 -64.47 36.47
CA VAL A 7 56.55 -64.72 36.67
C VAL A 7 57.22 -64.83 35.28
N ILE A 8 58.33 -64.29 34.94
CA ILE A 8 59.69 -64.18 35.44
C ILE A 8 60.48 -63.37 34.43
N VAL A 9 61.13 -62.28 34.76
CA VAL A 9 62.49 -62.18 35.26
C VAL A 9 63.57 -62.51 34.20
N VAL A 10 64.37 -61.58 33.96
CA VAL A 10 65.78 -61.32 34.31
C VAL A 10 66.77 -61.38 33.17
N ILE A 11 67.53 -60.31 33.07
CA ILE A 11 69.05 -60.27 32.85
C ILE A 11 69.54 -60.37 31.41
N CYS A 12 70.10 -59.30 30.92
CA CYS A 12 71.56 -59.13 30.79
C CYS A 12 71.92 -57.74 30.37
N PHE A 13 72.45 -57.08 31.17
CA PHE A 13 73.66 -56.30 31.43
C PHE A 13 74.81 -56.65 30.44
N ALA A 14 75.36 -55.69 29.87
CA ALA A 14 76.76 -55.38 29.56
C ALA A 14 76.85 -54.74 28.18
N ALA A 15 77.29 -53.65 28.20
CA ALA A 15 78.64 -53.07 28.08
C ALA A 15 78.78 -52.27 26.79
N LEU A 16 79.06 -51.11 27.02
CA LEU A 16 80.30 -50.36 26.69
C LEU A 16 80.31 -49.60 25.34
N MET A 17 80.39 -48.37 25.59
CA MET A 17 81.39 -47.40 25.12
C MET A 17 81.35 -46.97 23.66
N ALA A 18 81.23 -45.65 23.63
CA ALA A 18 81.97 -44.74 22.76
C ALA A 18 81.40 -44.49 21.35
N CYS A 19 80.74 -43.35 21.15
CA CYS A 19 81.34 -42.32 20.31
C CYS A 19 80.62 -41.00 20.46
N ASN A 20 81.27 -40.11 21.08
CA ASN A 20 80.98 -38.70 21.14
C ASN A 20 81.07 -38.14 19.71
N SER A 21 79.94 -37.73 19.15
CA SER A 21 79.87 -36.81 18.00
C SER A 21 78.88 -35.79 18.25
N SER A 22 79.32 -34.65 18.73
CA SER A 22 78.62 -33.40 18.84
C SER A 22 78.06 -32.98 17.48
N GLN A 23 76.84 -33.40 17.16
CA GLN A 23 76.10 -32.74 16.10
C GLN A 23 75.58 -31.44 16.70
N ARG A 24 76.25 -30.35 16.39
CA ARG A 24 75.72 -29.01 16.46
C ARG A 24 74.41 -28.96 15.62
N LEU A 25 73.29 -28.90 16.29
CA LEU A 25 72.07 -28.41 15.68
C LEU A 25 72.36 -26.99 15.18
N THR A 26 72.71 -26.89 13.91
CA THR A 26 72.66 -25.64 13.20
C THR A 26 71.21 -25.24 13.26
N ALA A 27 70.90 -24.18 14.07
CA ALA A 27 69.67 -23.47 13.99
C ALA A 27 69.49 -23.09 12.52
N SER A 28 68.54 -23.75 11.87
CA SER A 28 68.06 -23.34 10.53
C SER A 28 67.71 -21.87 10.62
N ALA A 29 68.54 -21.05 10.01
CA ALA A 29 68.23 -19.64 9.83
C ALA A 29 66.83 -19.56 9.23
N ALA A 30 65.91 -19.00 9.98
CA ALA A 30 64.63 -18.60 9.44
C ALA A 30 64.93 -17.75 8.20
N THR A 31 64.74 -18.35 7.04
CA THR A 31 64.77 -17.63 5.78
C THR A 31 63.81 -16.48 5.95
N GLN A 32 64.31 -15.25 6.00
CA GLN A 32 63.50 -14.06 5.90
C GLN A 32 62.81 -14.13 4.55
N ALA A 33 61.63 -14.72 4.54
CA ALA A 33 60.77 -14.65 3.39
C ALA A 33 60.54 -13.15 3.10
N GLY A 34 61.06 -12.72 1.97
CA GLY A 34 60.83 -11.30 1.56
C GLY A 34 59.34 -10.99 1.62
N PRO A 35 58.98 -9.71 1.62
CA PRO A 35 57.61 -9.30 1.79
C PRO A 35 56.72 -10.04 0.79
N ALA A 36 55.70 -10.73 1.28
CA ALA A 36 54.76 -11.50 0.47
C ALA A 36 54.15 -10.60 -0.62
N THR A 37 54.23 -11.06 -1.88
CA THR A 37 53.61 -10.31 -2.99
C THR A 37 52.11 -10.59 -2.98
N VAL A 38 51.30 -9.54 -2.91
CA VAL A 38 49.83 -9.63 -2.82
C VAL A 38 49.19 -8.86 -3.97
N GLU A 39 48.16 -9.42 -4.55
CA GLU A 39 47.36 -8.77 -5.59
C GLU A 39 46.42 -7.77 -4.95
N VAL A 40 46.47 -6.52 -5.44
CA VAL A 40 45.63 -5.43 -4.95
C VAL A 40 44.83 -4.78 -6.05
N THR A 41 43.64 -4.28 -5.67
CA THR A 41 42.72 -3.55 -6.54
C THR A 41 42.26 -2.29 -5.79
N PRO A 42 42.00 -1.17 -6.50
CA PRO A 42 41.49 0.05 -5.86
C PRO A 42 40.01 -0.08 -5.51
N VAL A 43 39.61 0.50 -4.39
CA VAL A 43 38.20 0.74 -4.05
C VAL A 43 37.61 1.74 -5.04
N ILE A 44 36.49 1.40 -5.67
CA ILE A 44 35.86 2.22 -6.70
C ILE A 44 34.63 2.90 -6.08
N ALA A 45 34.52 4.23 -6.25
CA ALA A 45 33.31 4.98 -5.96
C ALA A 45 32.44 5.11 -7.23
N LYS A 46 31.30 4.49 -7.24
CA LYS A 46 30.38 4.53 -8.40
C LYS A 46 28.94 4.68 -7.89
N ARG A 47 28.10 5.41 -8.64
CA ARG A 47 26.65 5.38 -8.38
C ARG A 47 26.13 3.99 -8.64
N LEU A 48 25.48 3.42 -7.64
CA LEU A 48 24.90 2.10 -7.73
C LEU A 48 23.64 2.18 -8.60
N ASP A 49 23.65 1.44 -9.70
CA ASP A 49 22.50 1.32 -10.60
C ASP A 49 22.04 -0.14 -10.60
N LEU A 50 21.40 -0.51 -9.51
CA LEU A 50 20.92 -1.85 -9.26
C LEU A 50 19.42 -1.91 -9.32
N LYS A 51 18.92 -3.07 -9.74
CA LYS A 51 17.52 -3.46 -9.60
C LYS A 51 17.45 -4.66 -8.69
N VAL A 52 16.59 -4.61 -7.69
CA VAL A 52 16.29 -5.76 -6.83
C VAL A 52 14.87 -6.23 -7.11
N ASN A 53 14.66 -7.53 -7.10
CA ASN A 53 13.32 -8.07 -7.25
C ASN A 53 12.61 -7.99 -5.90
N LEU A 54 11.50 -7.25 -5.88
CA LEU A 54 10.62 -7.15 -4.74
C LEU A 54 9.26 -7.76 -5.07
N PRO A 55 8.63 -8.45 -4.13
CA PRO A 55 7.26 -8.91 -4.32
C PRO A 55 6.31 -7.72 -4.35
N GLY A 56 5.27 -7.80 -5.17
CA GLY A 56 4.19 -6.84 -5.21
C GLY A 56 2.85 -7.54 -5.34
N GLU A 57 1.78 -6.85 -4.96
CA GLU A 57 0.40 -7.33 -5.09
C GLU A 57 -0.41 -6.34 -5.91
N LEU A 58 -1.07 -6.83 -6.95
CA LEU A 58 -2.01 -6.05 -7.75
C LEU A 58 -3.33 -5.96 -7.00
N ARG A 59 -3.83 -4.74 -6.79
CA ARG A 59 -5.14 -4.47 -6.20
C ARG A 59 -5.99 -3.62 -7.14
N PRO A 60 -7.33 -3.71 -7.05
CA PRO A 60 -8.18 -2.81 -7.82
C PRO A 60 -7.94 -1.37 -7.39
N TYR A 61 -8.08 -0.43 -8.31
CA TYR A 61 -7.94 1.00 -7.99
C TYR A 61 -9.05 1.46 -7.05
N GLU A 62 -10.27 1.02 -7.32
CA GLU A 62 -11.45 1.22 -6.49
C GLU A 62 -12.14 -0.12 -6.24
N VAL A 63 -12.58 -0.33 -5.02
CA VAL A 63 -13.38 -1.48 -4.59
C VAL A 63 -14.47 -1.00 -3.65
N VAL A 64 -15.72 -1.38 -3.93
CA VAL A 64 -16.85 -1.07 -3.06
C VAL A 64 -17.69 -2.32 -2.82
N ALA A 65 -17.88 -2.60 -1.54
CA ALA A 65 -18.86 -3.56 -1.07
C ALA A 65 -20.22 -2.86 -0.95
N ILE A 66 -21.22 -3.33 -1.69
CA ILE A 66 -22.53 -2.72 -1.76
C ILE A 66 -23.44 -3.32 -0.69
N TYR A 67 -23.93 -2.47 0.19
CA TYR A 67 -24.93 -2.78 1.21
C TYR A 67 -26.20 -1.98 0.95
N PRO A 68 -27.39 -2.54 1.17
CA PRO A 68 -28.63 -1.79 1.08
C PRO A 68 -28.72 -0.81 2.25
N LYS A 69 -29.20 0.40 2.00
CA LYS A 69 -29.42 1.42 3.03
C LYS A 69 -30.73 1.25 3.80
N VAL A 70 -31.66 0.47 3.26
CA VAL A 70 -32.98 0.19 3.83
C VAL A 70 -33.24 -1.29 3.85
N VAL A 71 -34.08 -1.74 4.77
CA VAL A 71 -34.53 -3.13 4.84
C VAL A 71 -35.58 -3.39 3.74
N GLY A 72 -35.44 -4.51 3.04
CA GLY A 72 -36.39 -4.91 2.00
C GLY A 72 -36.07 -6.27 1.43
N PHE A 73 -37.00 -6.82 0.66
CA PHE A 73 -36.79 -8.07 -0.07
C PHE A 73 -36.16 -7.79 -1.44
N LEU A 74 -35.15 -8.56 -1.81
CA LEU A 74 -34.59 -8.48 -3.15
C LEU A 74 -35.58 -9.02 -4.18
N GLN A 75 -36.16 -8.12 -4.97
CA GLN A 75 -37.12 -8.46 -6.02
C GLN A 75 -36.41 -8.88 -7.30
N TRP A 76 -35.36 -8.14 -7.67
CA TRP A 76 -34.68 -8.33 -8.95
C TRP A 76 -33.20 -7.97 -8.81
N ILE A 77 -32.36 -8.72 -9.52
CA ILE A 77 -30.93 -8.45 -9.70
C ILE A 77 -30.58 -8.70 -11.16
N GLY A 78 -29.98 -7.71 -11.81
CA GLY A 78 -29.68 -7.74 -13.25
C GLY A 78 -28.23 -8.03 -13.58
N VAL A 79 -27.42 -8.41 -12.58
CA VAL A 79 -25.98 -8.64 -12.72
C VAL A 79 -25.57 -9.94 -12.04
N ASP A 80 -24.45 -10.50 -12.49
CA ASP A 80 -23.80 -11.66 -11.87
C ASP A 80 -22.28 -11.44 -11.79
N ARG A 81 -21.56 -12.36 -11.17
CA ARG A 81 -20.09 -12.36 -11.17
C ARG A 81 -19.55 -12.26 -12.59
N GLY A 82 -18.59 -11.36 -12.81
CA GLY A 82 -18.04 -11.08 -14.13
C GLY A 82 -18.84 -10.07 -14.95
N SER A 83 -20.04 -9.64 -14.52
CA SER A 83 -20.82 -8.62 -15.22
C SER A 83 -20.14 -7.27 -15.16
N HIS A 84 -20.00 -6.60 -16.31
CA HIS A 84 -19.56 -5.22 -16.41
C HIS A 84 -20.71 -4.28 -16.10
N VAL A 85 -20.48 -3.28 -15.28
CA VAL A 85 -21.44 -2.26 -14.89
C VAL A 85 -20.91 -0.86 -15.13
N ARG A 86 -21.82 0.09 -15.40
CA ARG A 86 -21.51 1.51 -15.54
C ARG A 86 -21.99 2.29 -14.33
N ALA A 87 -21.32 3.38 -14.02
CA ALA A 87 -21.77 4.33 -12.99
C ALA A 87 -23.23 4.72 -13.17
N GLY A 88 -24.03 4.65 -12.10
CA GLY A 88 -25.47 4.92 -12.14
C GLY A 88 -26.37 3.81 -12.72
N GLN A 89 -25.80 2.72 -13.25
CA GLN A 89 -26.57 1.59 -13.74
C GLN A 89 -27.35 0.91 -12.62
N LEU A 90 -28.64 0.64 -12.84
CA LEU A 90 -29.45 -0.14 -11.91
C LEU A 90 -28.96 -1.60 -11.91
N ILE A 91 -28.53 -2.09 -10.77
CA ILE A 91 -27.99 -3.45 -10.62
C ILE A 91 -28.91 -4.38 -9.82
N ALA A 92 -29.69 -3.79 -8.88
CA ALA A 92 -30.68 -4.57 -8.12
C ALA A 92 -31.85 -3.67 -7.72
N ARG A 93 -33.01 -4.29 -7.44
CA ARG A 93 -34.22 -3.65 -6.94
C ARG A 93 -34.73 -4.38 -5.71
N LEU A 94 -34.98 -3.60 -4.67
CA LEU A 94 -35.62 -4.08 -3.44
C LEU A 94 -37.10 -3.69 -3.44
N VAL A 95 -37.86 -4.41 -2.65
CA VAL A 95 -39.27 -4.10 -2.33
C VAL A 95 -39.39 -4.04 -0.81
N ALA A 96 -39.98 -2.95 -0.33
CA ALA A 96 -40.33 -2.72 1.07
C ALA A 96 -41.77 -2.19 1.13
N PRO A 97 -42.78 -3.04 1.31
CA PRO A 97 -44.19 -2.66 1.36
C PRO A 97 -44.47 -1.59 2.42
N GLU A 98 -43.71 -1.59 3.51
CA GLU A 98 -43.80 -0.64 4.61
C GLU A 98 -43.49 0.80 4.14
N LEU A 99 -42.45 0.97 3.31
CA LEU A 99 -42.07 2.27 2.76
C LEU A 99 -43.13 2.79 1.76
N VAL A 100 -43.73 1.91 0.97
CA VAL A 100 -44.81 2.26 0.07
C VAL A 100 -46.02 2.80 0.87
N SER A 101 -46.38 2.11 1.96
CA SER A 101 -47.47 2.55 2.85
C SER A 101 -47.15 3.86 3.55
N GLN A 102 -45.95 4.07 4.04
CA GLN A 102 -45.50 5.32 4.66
C GLN A 102 -45.53 6.49 3.68
N ARG A 103 -45.12 6.25 2.42
CA ARG A 103 -45.24 7.29 1.37
C ARG A 103 -46.68 7.66 1.10
N ALA A 104 -47.57 6.67 0.96
CA ALA A 104 -49.00 6.93 0.75
C ALA A 104 -49.63 7.75 1.90
N GLU A 105 -49.26 7.43 3.15
CA GLU A 105 -49.67 8.16 4.32
C GLU A 105 -49.16 9.63 4.31
N ALA A 106 -47.86 9.82 4.03
CA ALA A 106 -47.26 11.16 3.98
C ALA A 106 -47.85 11.99 2.84
N GLN A 107 -48.19 11.37 1.69
CA GLN A 107 -48.87 12.02 0.57
C GLN A 107 -50.24 12.46 0.97
N SER A 108 -51.04 11.59 1.59
CA SER A 108 -52.39 11.96 2.05
C SER A 108 -52.38 13.10 3.08
N LYS A 109 -51.41 13.14 3.98
CA LYS A 109 -51.21 14.25 4.92
C LYS A 109 -50.87 15.57 4.22
N ALA A 110 -50.00 15.54 3.21
CA ALA A 110 -49.66 16.72 2.42
C ALA A 110 -50.87 17.25 1.61
N GLU A 111 -51.67 16.38 1.02
CA GLU A 111 -52.91 16.72 0.31
C GLU A 111 -53.97 17.31 1.27
N ALA A 112 -54.14 16.73 2.46
CA ALA A 112 -55.05 17.25 3.49
C ALA A 112 -54.63 18.62 3.96
N ALA A 113 -53.35 18.84 4.25
CA ALA A 113 -52.83 20.16 4.63
C ALA A 113 -53.04 21.20 3.53
N GLN A 114 -52.85 20.82 2.27
CA GLN A 114 -53.08 21.70 1.13
C GLN A 114 -54.55 22.08 0.97
N SER A 115 -55.46 21.13 1.22
CA SER A 115 -56.90 21.40 1.22
C SER A 115 -57.32 22.36 2.34
N GLN A 116 -56.73 22.20 3.54
CA GLN A 116 -56.96 23.14 4.67
C GLN A 116 -56.45 24.54 4.35
N LEU A 117 -55.28 24.67 3.72
CA LEU A 117 -54.77 25.96 3.29
C LEU A 117 -55.71 26.63 2.27
N ALA A 118 -56.18 25.86 1.28
CA ALA A 118 -57.14 26.38 0.29
C ALA A 118 -58.45 26.89 0.95
N ALA A 119 -58.96 26.14 1.92
CA ALA A 119 -60.14 26.57 2.70
C ALA A 119 -59.88 27.82 3.49
N GLY A 120 -58.70 27.95 4.13
CA GLY A 120 -58.26 29.15 4.86
C GLY A 120 -58.15 30.37 3.94
N GLN A 121 -57.57 30.21 2.77
CA GLN A 121 -57.45 31.26 1.75
C GLN A 121 -58.80 31.70 1.23
N ALA A 122 -59.77 30.82 1.01
CA ALA A 122 -61.10 31.10 0.61
C ALA A 122 -61.87 31.93 1.70
N LYS A 123 -61.64 31.61 2.99
CA LYS A 123 -62.16 32.33 4.11
C LYS A 123 -61.64 33.76 4.14
N VAL A 124 -60.36 34.02 4.03
CA VAL A 124 -59.76 35.37 3.97
C VAL A 124 -60.37 36.16 2.83
N ALA A 125 -60.51 35.58 1.63
CA ALA A 125 -61.09 36.23 0.48
C ALA A 125 -62.59 36.64 0.71
N ALA A 126 -63.36 35.79 1.39
CA ALA A 126 -64.73 36.07 1.77
C ALA A 126 -64.84 37.23 2.78
N ASP A 127 -63.97 37.24 3.82
CA ASP A 127 -63.95 38.26 4.84
C ASP A 127 -63.45 39.62 4.29
N GLU A 128 -62.50 39.68 3.38
CA GLU A 128 -62.05 40.83 2.65
C GLU A 128 -63.21 41.42 1.77
N SER A 129 -63.92 40.55 1.07
CA SER A 129 -65.11 40.93 0.27
C SER A 129 -66.16 41.55 1.17
N THR A 130 -66.47 40.98 2.32
CA THR A 130 -67.46 41.49 3.28
C THR A 130 -67.01 42.82 3.81
N LYS A 131 -65.75 43.02 4.15
CA LYS A 131 -65.17 44.30 4.61
C LYS A 131 -65.36 45.44 3.54
N LEU A 132 -65.03 45.16 2.30
CA LEU A 132 -65.17 46.09 1.19
C LEU A 132 -66.64 46.48 0.95
N HIS A 133 -67.57 45.53 1.00
CA HIS A 133 -68.98 45.78 0.85
C HIS A 133 -69.55 46.63 2.01
N ALA A 134 -69.11 46.36 3.25
CA ALA A 134 -69.51 47.20 4.42
C ALA A 134 -69.00 48.64 4.30
N ALA A 135 -67.73 48.82 3.87
CA ALA A 135 -67.15 50.16 3.65
C ALA A 135 -67.84 50.96 2.51
N ALA A 136 -68.33 50.27 1.46
CA ALA A 136 -68.96 50.88 0.29
C ALA A 136 -70.40 51.27 0.53
N ARG A 137 -71.16 50.59 1.42
CA ARG A 137 -72.61 50.79 1.64
C ARG A 137 -72.95 51.98 2.49
N THR A 138 -72.10 52.53 3.33
CA THR A 138 -72.38 53.60 4.26
C THR A 138 -71.24 54.60 4.41
N PRO A 139 -70.99 55.48 3.43
CA PRO A 139 -70.02 56.55 3.57
C PRO A 139 -70.37 57.44 4.74
N GLY A 140 -69.60 57.44 5.84
CA GLY A 140 -69.74 58.37 6.98
C GLY A 140 -70.54 57.90 8.19
N VAL A 141 -71.11 56.68 8.20
CA VAL A 141 -71.94 56.19 9.32
C VAL A 141 -71.42 54.88 9.92
N VAL A 142 -70.35 54.24 9.34
CA VAL A 142 -69.76 53.09 9.95
C VAL A 142 -68.98 53.52 11.18
N ALA A 143 -69.40 53.08 12.37
CA ALA A 143 -68.65 53.32 13.60
C ALA A 143 -67.23 52.83 13.43
N GLY A 144 -66.20 53.68 13.69
CA GLY A 144 -64.79 53.34 13.50
C GLY A 144 -64.36 52.03 14.18
N ASN A 145 -65.16 51.58 15.15
CA ASN A 145 -64.95 50.30 15.84
C ASN A 145 -65.31 49.10 14.98
N ASP A 146 -66.33 49.11 14.14
CA ASP A 146 -66.71 47.97 13.28
C ASP A 146 -65.71 47.74 12.16
N LEU A 147 -65.14 48.82 11.62
CA LEU A 147 -64.07 48.73 10.63
C LEU A 147 -62.81 48.20 11.25
N LEU A 148 -62.47 48.63 12.48
CA LEU A 148 -61.33 48.13 13.21
C LEU A 148 -61.47 46.61 13.52
N LEU A 149 -62.65 46.17 13.97
CA LEU A 149 -62.95 44.76 14.22
C LEU A 149 -62.79 43.86 12.94
N ALA A 150 -63.34 44.35 11.83
CA ALA A 150 -63.23 43.68 10.54
C ALA A 150 -61.76 43.62 10.07
N GLN A 151 -60.98 44.66 10.30
CA GLN A 151 -59.53 44.65 9.98
C GLN A 151 -58.77 43.66 10.84
N LYS A 152 -59.08 43.61 12.14
CA LYS A 152 -58.41 42.61 13.04
C LYS A 152 -58.80 41.16 12.73
N ALA A 153 -60.02 40.93 12.27
CA ALA A 153 -60.45 39.61 11.80
C ALA A 153 -59.65 39.18 10.57
N VAL A 154 -59.49 40.06 9.57
CA VAL A 154 -58.66 39.76 8.38
C VAL A 154 -57.20 39.52 8.73
N GLU A 155 -56.62 40.32 9.64
CA GLU A 155 -55.23 40.09 10.13
C GLU A 155 -55.11 38.72 10.82
N ALA A 156 -56.07 38.30 11.63
CA ALA A 156 -56.07 36.99 12.29
C ALA A 156 -56.21 35.84 11.28
N ASP A 157 -57.10 35.99 10.28
CA ASP A 157 -57.27 34.99 9.24
C ASP A 157 -56.03 34.90 8.32
N GLN A 158 -55.35 36.00 8.02
CA GLN A 158 -54.09 36.01 7.30
C GLN A 158 -53.00 35.31 8.10
N ALA A 159 -52.94 35.55 9.42
CA ALA A 159 -52.01 34.82 10.29
C ALA A 159 -52.30 33.30 10.30
N GLN A 160 -53.57 32.93 10.30
CA GLN A 160 -54.02 31.54 10.21
C GLN A 160 -53.63 30.92 8.86
N VAL A 161 -53.81 31.63 7.73
CA VAL A 161 -53.37 31.15 6.40
C VAL A 161 -51.86 30.95 6.38
N LYS A 162 -51.12 31.86 7.00
CA LYS A 162 -49.67 31.67 7.12
C LYS A 162 -49.33 30.40 7.90
N ALA A 163 -49.95 30.16 9.05
CA ALA A 163 -49.73 28.93 9.82
C ALA A 163 -50.11 27.66 9.03
N LEU A 164 -51.20 27.72 8.25
CA LEU A 164 -51.57 26.59 7.37
C LEU A 164 -50.59 26.40 6.22
N SER A 165 -50.01 27.48 5.68
CA SER A 165 -48.96 27.43 4.68
C SER A 165 -47.70 26.75 5.23
N ASP A 166 -47.29 27.12 6.45
CA ASP A 166 -46.13 26.50 7.14
C ASP A 166 -46.39 25.01 7.40
N ASN A 167 -47.65 24.64 7.74
CA ASN A 167 -48.02 23.21 7.90
C ASN A 167 -47.96 22.42 6.57
N VAL A 168 -48.40 23.05 5.45
CA VAL A 168 -48.23 22.42 4.12
C VAL A 168 -46.79 22.18 3.79
N GLU A 169 -45.90 23.13 4.06
CA GLU A 169 -44.48 22.98 3.82
C GLU A 169 -43.90 21.86 4.68
N ALA A 170 -44.25 21.80 5.96
CA ALA A 170 -43.81 20.71 6.85
C ALA A 170 -44.28 19.31 6.34
N ALA A 171 -45.55 19.20 5.90
CA ALA A 171 -46.09 17.96 5.37
C ALA A 171 -45.40 17.53 4.03
N LYS A 172 -45.11 18.52 3.17
CA LYS A 172 -44.35 18.27 1.94
C LYS A 172 -42.92 17.80 2.21
N GLN A 173 -42.25 18.41 3.20
CA GLN A 173 -40.91 17.96 3.59
C GLN A 173 -40.92 16.52 4.15
N ALA A 174 -41.94 16.16 4.94
CA ALA A 174 -42.12 14.78 5.41
C ALA A 174 -42.30 13.79 4.24
N LEU A 175 -43.16 14.14 3.25
CA LEU A 175 -43.34 13.33 2.05
C LEU A 175 -42.02 13.17 1.25
N ARG A 176 -41.27 14.27 1.11
CA ARG A 176 -39.97 14.27 0.43
C ARG A 176 -38.98 13.31 1.11
N THR A 177 -38.88 13.36 2.43
CA THR A 177 -38.01 12.48 3.21
C THR A 177 -38.30 10.99 2.96
N VAL A 178 -39.59 10.62 2.98
CA VAL A 178 -39.99 9.23 2.68
C VAL A 178 -39.68 8.86 1.23
N SER A 179 -39.95 9.77 0.29
CA SER A 179 -39.67 9.54 -1.15
C SER A 179 -38.18 9.39 -1.43
N GLU A 180 -37.31 10.14 -0.75
CA GLU A 180 -35.85 9.99 -0.83
C GLU A 180 -35.39 8.64 -0.23
N THR A 181 -36.03 8.22 0.86
CA THR A 181 -35.76 6.89 1.47
C THR A 181 -36.18 5.75 0.52
N GLU A 182 -37.31 5.90 -0.19
CA GLU A 182 -37.76 4.92 -1.19
C GLU A 182 -36.79 4.78 -2.37
N GLN A 183 -36.06 5.83 -2.74
CA GLN A 183 -35.04 5.76 -3.79
C GLN A 183 -33.93 4.76 -3.45
N TYR A 184 -33.64 4.53 -2.17
CA TYR A 184 -32.65 3.55 -1.73
C TYR A 184 -33.07 2.08 -1.99
N LEU A 185 -34.32 1.83 -2.41
CA LEU A 185 -34.74 0.51 -2.91
C LEU A 185 -34.13 0.19 -4.28
N ARG A 186 -33.59 1.19 -4.97
CA ARG A 186 -32.90 1.05 -6.24
C ARG A 186 -31.41 1.05 -5.99
N ILE A 187 -30.79 -0.11 -6.13
CA ILE A 187 -29.34 -0.25 -5.95
C ILE A 187 -28.67 0.02 -7.30
N ILE A 188 -27.79 1.00 -7.32
CA ILE A 188 -27.05 1.43 -8.52
C ILE A 188 -25.55 1.20 -8.34
N ALA A 189 -24.83 1.00 -9.44
CA ALA A 189 -23.38 0.93 -9.43
C ALA A 189 -22.77 2.30 -9.14
N PRO A 190 -21.78 2.41 -8.21
CA PRO A 190 -21.17 3.69 -7.84
C PRO A 190 -20.19 4.20 -8.89
N PHE A 191 -19.53 3.31 -9.64
CA PHE A 191 -18.56 3.60 -10.69
C PHE A 191 -18.55 2.52 -11.76
N ASP A 192 -17.81 2.74 -12.85
CA ASP A 192 -17.62 1.76 -13.93
C ASP A 192 -16.71 0.63 -13.45
N GLY A 193 -17.19 -0.61 -13.46
CA GLY A 193 -16.42 -1.72 -12.93
C GLY A 193 -16.99 -3.08 -13.30
N VAL A 194 -16.52 -4.08 -12.60
CA VAL A 194 -16.96 -5.48 -12.73
C VAL A 194 -17.46 -5.99 -11.38
N ILE A 195 -18.51 -6.76 -11.41
CA ILE A 195 -19.01 -7.47 -10.22
C ILE A 195 -18.09 -8.65 -9.94
N THR A 196 -17.37 -8.62 -8.83
CA THR A 196 -16.46 -9.70 -8.43
C THR A 196 -17.11 -10.71 -7.49
N GLU A 197 -18.07 -10.26 -6.67
CA GLU A 197 -18.79 -11.11 -5.73
C GLU A 197 -20.29 -10.82 -5.78
N ARG A 198 -21.10 -11.88 -5.70
CA ARG A 198 -22.55 -11.83 -5.52
C ARG A 198 -22.97 -12.87 -4.50
N ASP A 199 -23.41 -12.40 -3.34
CA ASP A 199 -23.73 -13.27 -2.20
C ASP A 199 -25.22 -13.25 -1.85
N ILE A 200 -26.05 -12.82 -2.80
CA ILE A 200 -27.48 -12.67 -2.60
C ILE A 200 -28.29 -13.15 -3.79
N HIS A 201 -29.50 -13.64 -3.49
CA HIS A 201 -30.45 -14.12 -4.49
C HIS A 201 -31.82 -13.44 -4.34
N PRO A 202 -32.60 -13.35 -5.43
CA PRO A 202 -33.99 -12.86 -5.37
C PRO A 202 -34.79 -13.60 -4.30
N GLY A 203 -35.62 -12.86 -3.57
CA GLY A 203 -36.41 -13.36 -2.44
C GLY A 203 -35.74 -13.22 -1.08
N ALA A 204 -34.44 -12.92 -1.02
CA ALA A 204 -33.74 -12.72 0.24
C ALA A 204 -34.13 -11.38 0.88
N LEU A 205 -34.28 -11.37 2.21
CA LEU A 205 -34.41 -10.16 3.03
C LEU A 205 -33.02 -9.56 3.22
N VAL A 206 -32.88 -8.27 2.95
CA VAL A 206 -31.63 -7.53 3.06
C VAL A 206 -31.81 -6.24 3.86
N GLY A 207 -30.71 -5.75 4.44
CA GLY A 207 -30.71 -4.52 5.22
C GLY A 207 -29.32 -4.00 5.54
N PRO A 208 -29.20 -2.80 6.15
CA PRO A 208 -27.91 -2.13 6.38
C PRO A 208 -26.98 -2.87 7.37
N ASN A 209 -27.54 -3.72 8.24
CA ASN A 209 -26.79 -4.39 9.31
C ASN A 209 -26.38 -5.82 8.95
N GLN A 210 -26.33 -6.17 7.67
CA GLN A 210 -25.89 -7.50 7.25
C GLN A 210 -24.35 -7.61 7.30
N PRO A 211 -23.81 -8.76 7.74
CA PRO A 211 -22.37 -8.97 7.82
C PRO A 211 -21.72 -9.17 6.44
N ILE A 212 -22.51 -9.57 5.44
CA ILE A 212 -22.03 -9.89 4.08
C ILE A 212 -22.62 -8.87 3.11
N PRO A 213 -21.80 -8.27 2.23
CA PRO A 213 -22.30 -7.35 1.20
C PRO A 213 -23.18 -8.09 0.20
N MET A 214 -24.12 -7.37 -0.41
CA MET A 214 -24.93 -7.92 -1.51
C MET A 214 -24.06 -8.23 -2.73
N LEU A 215 -23.21 -7.30 -3.07
CA LEU A 215 -22.35 -7.30 -4.25
C LEU A 215 -21.04 -6.62 -3.93
N ARG A 216 -19.98 -6.99 -4.65
CA ARG A 216 -18.71 -6.27 -4.69
C ARG A 216 -18.44 -5.80 -6.12
N VAL A 217 -18.13 -4.53 -6.25
CA VAL A 217 -17.77 -3.89 -7.54
C VAL A 217 -16.31 -3.47 -7.47
N GLU A 218 -15.54 -3.80 -8.50
CA GLU A 218 -14.12 -3.46 -8.58
C GLU A 218 -13.79 -2.84 -9.95
N THR A 219 -12.90 -1.84 -9.93
CA THR A 219 -12.33 -1.27 -11.17
C THR A 219 -11.20 -2.17 -11.67
N LEU A 220 -11.34 -2.72 -12.89
CA LEU A 220 -10.31 -3.58 -13.50
C LEU A 220 -9.38 -2.86 -14.48
N GLN A 221 -9.79 -1.74 -15.07
CA GLN A 221 -9.01 -1.02 -16.09
C GLN A 221 -7.81 -0.26 -15.50
N HIS A 222 -7.92 0.10 -14.22
CA HIS A 222 -6.87 0.70 -13.44
C HIS A 222 -6.62 -0.16 -12.21
N LEU A 223 -5.35 -0.47 -11.97
CA LEU A 223 -4.92 -1.25 -10.82
C LEU A 223 -3.87 -0.47 -10.03
N ARG A 224 -3.73 -0.83 -8.77
CA ARG A 224 -2.64 -0.40 -7.90
C ARG A 224 -1.74 -1.59 -7.65
N LEU A 225 -0.46 -1.44 -7.95
CA LEU A 225 0.54 -2.40 -7.55
C LEU A 225 1.18 -1.92 -6.25
N ILE A 226 0.93 -2.65 -5.17
CA ILE A 226 1.48 -2.34 -3.85
C ILE A 226 2.78 -3.12 -3.68
N VAL A 227 3.87 -2.39 -3.46
CA VAL A 227 5.21 -2.93 -3.28
C VAL A 227 5.69 -2.61 -1.86
N PRO A 228 5.89 -3.60 -0.99
CA PRO A 228 6.49 -3.40 0.32
C PRO A 228 8.01 -3.24 0.17
N VAL A 229 8.49 -2.01 0.14
CA VAL A 229 9.92 -1.70 -0.04
C VAL A 229 10.64 -1.80 1.30
N PRO A 230 11.67 -2.66 1.45
CA PRO A 230 12.46 -2.77 2.66
C PRO A 230 13.15 -1.45 3.05
N GLU A 231 13.32 -1.20 4.35
CA GLU A 231 13.93 0.00 4.92
C GLU A 231 15.29 0.33 4.28
N THR A 232 16.05 -0.68 3.91
CA THR A 232 17.37 -0.54 3.25
C THR A 232 17.32 0.12 1.87
N TYR A 233 16.13 0.17 1.22
CA TYR A 233 15.95 0.68 -0.15
C TYR A 233 15.05 1.90 -0.23
N ILE A 234 14.60 2.46 0.92
CA ILE A 234 13.68 3.61 0.95
C ILE A 234 14.38 4.98 0.86
N ALA A 235 15.72 5.02 1.01
CA ALA A 235 16.46 6.28 1.09
C ALA A 235 16.19 7.23 -0.09
N VAL A 236 16.00 6.70 -1.28
CA VAL A 236 15.63 7.46 -2.48
C VAL A 236 14.60 6.69 -3.27
N VAL A 237 13.32 7.04 -3.09
CA VAL A 237 12.22 6.51 -3.91
C VAL A 237 11.92 7.51 -5.01
N PRO A 238 12.12 7.17 -6.29
CA PRO A 238 11.94 8.09 -7.40
C PRO A 238 10.46 8.25 -7.76
N GLU A 239 9.75 9.17 -7.10
CA GLU A 239 8.35 9.49 -7.44
C GLU A 239 8.16 9.78 -8.92
N GLY A 240 7.03 9.34 -9.48
CA GLY A 240 6.70 9.51 -10.89
C GLY A 240 7.48 8.63 -11.86
N SER A 241 8.49 7.88 -11.39
CA SER A 241 9.26 6.97 -12.24
C SER A 241 8.44 5.74 -12.63
N GLN A 242 8.74 5.22 -13.80
CA GLN A 242 8.22 3.94 -14.26
C GLN A 242 9.07 2.79 -13.73
N VAL A 243 8.42 1.76 -13.24
CA VAL A 243 9.05 0.55 -12.72
C VAL A 243 8.50 -0.65 -13.47
N GLU A 244 9.38 -1.52 -13.89
CA GLU A 244 9.07 -2.74 -14.61
C GLU A 244 8.67 -3.83 -13.62
N PHE A 245 7.63 -4.60 -13.96
CA PHE A 245 7.23 -5.78 -13.19
C PHE A 245 6.75 -6.91 -14.10
N THR A 246 6.77 -8.12 -13.56
CA THR A 246 6.26 -9.32 -14.21
C THR A 246 5.21 -9.98 -13.34
N VAL A 247 4.30 -10.71 -13.97
CA VAL A 247 3.25 -11.48 -13.30
C VAL A 247 3.39 -12.95 -13.73
N PRO A 248 3.30 -13.92 -12.81
CA PRO A 248 3.45 -15.34 -13.14
C PRO A 248 2.53 -15.85 -14.25
N ALA A 249 1.33 -15.27 -14.38
CA ALA A 249 0.41 -15.61 -15.47
C ALA A 249 0.93 -15.22 -16.87
N PHE A 250 1.92 -14.30 -16.96
CA PHE A 250 2.51 -13.82 -18.20
C PHE A 250 4.04 -13.78 -18.09
N PRO A 251 4.74 -14.92 -17.98
CA PRO A 251 6.14 -15.00 -17.59
C PRO A 251 7.12 -14.36 -18.59
N ARG A 252 6.69 -14.14 -19.85
CA ARG A 252 7.51 -13.50 -20.90
C ARG A 252 7.13 -12.05 -21.16
N GLN A 253 6.14 -11.53 -20.46
CA GLN A 253 5.65 -10.17 -20.67
C GLN A 253 6.02 -9.28 -19.48
N LYS A 254 6.60 -8.13 -19.81
CA LYS A 254 6.93 -7.09 -18.86
C LYS A 254 5.83 -6.03 -18.88
N PHE A 255 5.43 -5.63 -17.72
CA PHE A 255 4.45 -4.56 -17.51
C PHE A 255 5.13 -3.38 -16.84
N MET A 256 4.53 -2.20 -16.97
CA MET A 256 5.05 -0.97 -16.40
C MET A 256 4.05 -0.41 -15.40
N GLY A 257 4.55 -0.04 -14.23
CA GLY A 257 3.81 0.71 -13.23
C GLY A 257 4.51 2.03 -12.93
N ARG A 258 3.75 3.09 -12.70
CA ARG A 258 4.29 4.40 -12.33
C ARG A 258 4.16 4.58 -10.82
N ILE A 259 5.26 4.88 -10.13
CA ILE A 259 5.25 5.22 -8.70
C ILE A 259 4.40 6.47 -8.51
N ALA A 260 3.29 6.33 -7.80
CA ALA A 260 2.29 7.38 -7.62
C ALA A 260 2.14 7.82 -6.17
N ARG A 261 2.26 6.91 -5.22
CA ARG A 261 2.07 7.19 -3.79
C ARG A 261 3.08 6.46 -2.94
N ILE A 262 3.61 7.15 -1.95
CA ILE A 262 4.58 6.64 -0.98
C ILE A 262 3.99 6.87 0.41
N SER A 263 3.95 5.84 1.25
CA SER A 263 3.32 5.96 2.57
C SER A 263 4.10 6.84 3.54
N HIS A 264 5.41 7.06 3.30
CA HIS A 264 6.34 7.75 4.20
C HIS A 264 6.35 7.19 5.64
N ALA A 265 5.84 5.99 5.83
CA ALA A 265 5.83 5.29 7.09
C ALA A 265 6.30 3.85 6.91
N VAL A 266 7.15 3.39 7.80
CA VAL A 266 7.65 2.01 7.83
C VAL A 266 6.78 1.20 8.78
N ASP A 267 6.25 0.08 8.31
CA ASP A 267 5.56 -0.90 9.14
C ASP A 267 6.59 -1.56 10.08
N ALA A 268 6.35 -1.45 11.39
CA ALA A 268 7.28 -1.94 12.42
C ALA A 268 7.41 -3.47 12.44
N LYS A 269 6.39 -4.21 11.95
CA LYS A 269 6.39 -5.67 11.94
C LYS A 269 7.15 -6.23 10.74
N THR A 270 6.93 -5.64 9.56
CA THR A 270 7.53 -6.11 8.31
C THR A 270 8.83 -5.40 7.95
N ARG A 271 9.13 -4.26 8.59
CA ARG A 271 10.25 -3.37 8.26
C ARG A 271 10.26 -2.94 6.80
N THR A 272 9.06 -2.72 6.25
CA THR A 272 8.86 -2.27 4.88
C THR A 272 8.01 -1.01 4.83
N MET A 273 8.21 -0.20 3.81
CA MET A 273 7.38 0.95 3.48
C MET A 273 6.54 0.63 2.25
N PRO A 274 5.20 0.62 2.35
CA PRO A 274 4.34 0.44 1.18
C PRO A 274 4.51 1.58 0.18
N VAL A 275 4.76 1.21 -1.07
CA VAL A 275 4.77 2.12 -2.22
C VAL A 275 3.74 1.64 -3.23
N GLU A 276 2.88 2.54 -3.70
CA GLU A 276 1.85 2.22 -4.67
C GLU A 276 2.23 2.73 -6.06
N LEU A 277 2.14 1.84 -7.03
CA LEU A 277 2.32 2.14 -8.45
C LEU A 277 0.96 2.09 -9.15
N ASP A 278 0.66 3.10 -9.95
CA ASP A 278 -0.49 3.08 -10.84
C ASP A 278 -0.18 2.24 -12.07
N VAL A 279 -1.07 1.29 -12.36
CA VAL A 279 -0.95 0.34 -13.47
C VAL A 279 -2.17 0.46 -14.38
N ASN A 280 -1.97 0.81 -15.63
CA ASN A 280 -3.01 0.76 -16.64
C ASN A 280 -3.20 -0.69 -17.10
N ASN A 281 -4.44 -1.15 -17.11
CA ASN A 281 -4.82 -2.50 -17.49
C ASN A 281 -5.91 -2.50 -18.57
N PRO A 282 -5.62 -1.99 -19.77
CA PRO A 282 -6.59 -1.97 -20.84
C PRO A 282 -6.98 -3.41 -21.21
N GLY A 283 -8.28 -3.67 -21.25
CA GLY A 283 -8.83 -5.00 -21.55
C GLY A 283 -8.81 -5.99 -20.40
N GLY A 284 -8.49 -5.57 -19.16
CA GLY A 284 -8.64 -6.41 -17.96
C GLY A 284 -7.73 -7.64 -17.90
N ARG A 285 -6.57 -7.62 -18.57
CA ARG A 285 -5.65 -8.77 -18.65
C ARG A 285 -5.00 -9.13 -17.32
N LEU A 286 -4.66 -8.13 -16.53
CA LEU A 286 -4.13 -8.30 -15.19
C LEU A 286 -5.30 -8.46 -14.22
N THR A 287 -5.24 -9.46 -13.36
CA THR A 287 -6.29 -9.76 -12.39
C THR A 287 -5.90 -9.19 -11.02
N PRO A 288 -6.77 -8.43 -10.35
CA PRO A 288 -6.57 -8.05 -8.95
C PRO A 288 -6.32 -9.27 -8.06
N GLY A 289 -5.52 -9.10 -7.01
CA GLY A 289 -5.09 -10.19 -6.14
C GLY A 289 -3.90 -10.99 -6.66
N SER A 290 -3.44 -10.74 -7.90
CA SER A 290 -2.25 -11.42 -8.43
C SER A 290 -0.98 -10.86 -7.81
N PHE A 291 -0.05 -11.77 -7.48
CA PHE A 291 1.31 -11.39 -7.11
C PHE A 291 2.14 -11.03 -8.34
N SER A 292 3.12 -10.19 -8.14
CA SER A 292 4.05 -9.74 -9.17
C SER A 292 5.46 -9.67 -8.62
N GLU A 293 6.45 -9.78 -9.51
CA GLU A 293 7.85 -9.50 -9.22
C GLU A 293 8.21 -8.14 -9.82
N VAL A 294 8.60 -7.21 -8.97
CA VAL A 294 8.89 -5.82 -9.32
C VAL A 294 10.39 -5.60 -9.35
N MET A 295 10.92 -5.15 -10.48
CA MET A 295 12.33 -4.78 -10.63
C MET A 295 12.57 -3.39 -10.03
N TRP A 296 12.71 -3.35 -8.70
CA TRP A 296 12.83 -2.11 -7.95
C TRP A 296 14.19 -1.45 -8.16
N PRO A 297 14.25 -0.18 -8.60
CA PRO A 297 15.52 0.53 -8.76
C PRO A 297 16.07 0.94 -7.39
N VAL A 298 17.26 0.45 -7.04
CA VAL A 298 17.96 0.86 -5.83
C VAL A 298 18.77 2.12 -6.14
N ARG A 299 18.45 3.22 -5.49
CA ARG A 299 19.20 4.48 -5.58
C ARG A 299 19.79 4.84 -4.24
N ARG A 300 21.04 5.31 -4.26
CA ARG A 300 21.73 5.83 -3.09
C ARG A 300 21.84 7.36 -3.19
N PRO A 301 21.86 8.08 -2.05
CA PRO A 301 22.03 9.53 -2.04
C PRO A 301 23.37 10.00 -2.64
N GLY A 302 24.39 9.15 -2.56
CA GLY A 302 25.73 9.40 -3.06
C GLY A 302 26.35 8.20 -3.78
N PRO A 303 27.61 8.32 -4.26
CA PRO A 303 28.35 7.20 -4.79
C PRO A 303 28.65 6.17 -3.70
N SER A 304 28.43 4.88 -4.01
CA SER A 304 28.75 3.76 -3.15
C SER A 304 30.19 3.29 -3.38
N LEU A 305 30.83 2.83 -2.30
CA LEU A 305 32.13 2.19 -2.40
C LEU A 305 31.94 0.71 -2.82
N LEU A 306 32.55 0.34 -3.92
CA LEU A 306 32.47 -0.99 -4.48
C LEU A 306 33.83 -1.69 -4.37
N VAL A 307 33.79 -2.94 -3.91
CA VAL A 307 34.94 -3.84 -3.85
C VAL A 307 34.59 -5.14 -4.54
N PRO A 308 35.56 -5.90 -5.10
CA PRO A 308 35.28 -7.25 -5.57
C PRO A 308 34.69 -8.10 -4.44
N SER A 309 33.66 -8.89 -4.75
CA SER A 309 33.03 -9.76 -3.74
C SER A 309 34.04 -10.74 -3.10
N SER A 310 35.06 -11.15 -3.86
CA SER A 310 36.18 -11.97 -3.38
C SER A 310 37.09 -11.24 -2.37
N ALA A 311 37.09 -9.90 -2.34
CA ALA A 311 37.95 -9.14 -1.44
C ALA A 311 37.38 -9.06 -0.01
N ILE A 312 36.11 -9.45 0.18
CA ILE A 312 35.45 -9.46 1.48
C ILE A 312 35.81 -10.76 2.20
N GLY A 313 36.58 -10.64 3.27
CA GLY A 313 36.85 -11.72 4.20
C GLY A 313 35.82 -11.75 5.32
N THR A 314 35.45 -12.93 5.75
CA THR A 314 34.56 -13.14 6.91
C THR A 314 35.15 -14.22 7.79
N ASN A 315 35.26 -13.93 9.08
CA ASN A 315 35.61 -14.90 10.11
C ASN A 315 34.49 -14.93 11.18
N LEU A 316 34.71 -15.69 12.25
CA LEU A 316 33.72 -15.85 13.32
C LEU A 316 33.36 -14.52 14.05
N GLU A 317 34.25 -13.51 14.00
CA GLU A 317 34.10 -12.28 14.78
C GLU A 317 33.65 -11.08 13.92
N ARG A 318 34.09 -11.03 12.64
CA ARG A 318 33.91 -9.85 11.80
C ARG A 318 33.88 -10.14 10.30
N THR A 319 33.34 -9.19 9.56
CA THR A 319 33.46 -9.09 8.10
C THR A 319 34.36 -7.90 7.78
N PHE A 320 35.39 -8.13 6.98
CA PHE A 320 36.44 -7.15 6.75
C PHE A 320 36.99 -7.19 5.32
N VAL A 321 37.70 -6.13 4.96
CA VAL A 321 38.59 -6.10 3.79
C VAL A 321 40.01 -5.79 4.27
N VAL A 322 41.01 -6.31 3.57
CA VAL A 322 42.40 -6.02 3.91
C VAL A 322 42.91 -4.90 3.02
N ARG A 323 43.12 -3.74 3.60
CA ARG A 323 43.72 -2.58 2.96
C ARG A 323 45.23 -2.64 3.04
N VAL A 324 45.90 -2.23 1.97
CA VAL A 324 47.36 -2.07 1.94
C VAL A 324 47.70 -0.59 1.92
N ARG A 325 48.31 -0.10 2.99
CA ARG A 325 48.78 1.27 3.12
C ARG A 325 50.25 1.32 3.52
N ASN A 326 51.07 2.05 2.73
CA ASN A 326 52.53 2.14 2.97
C ASN A 326 53.22 0.78 3.03
N GLY A 327 52.80 -0.17 2.22
CA GLY A 327 53.36 -1.53 2.17
C GLY A 327 53.01 -2.43 3.35
N LYS A 328 52.03 -2.03 4.19
CA LYS A 328 51.53 -2.80 5.33
C LYS A 328 50.05 -3.10 5.19
N THR A 329 49.67 -4.25 5.69
CA THR A 329 48.29 -4.73 5.75
C THR A 329 47.53 -4.08 6.91
N GLU A 330 46.27 -3.70 6.67
CA GLU A 330 45.34 -3.16 7.67
C GLU A 330 43.95 -3.77 7.45
N TRP A 331 43.38 -4.35 8.50
CA TRP A 331 42.04 -4.87 8.44
C TRP A 331 41.04 -3.74 8.68
N VAL A 332 40.13 -3.55 7.74
CA VAL A 332 39.06 -2.57 7.83
C VAL A 332 37.74 -3.30 7.93
N ASP A 333 37.04 -3.12 9.06
CA ASP A 333 35.71 -3.70 9.25
C ASP A 333 34.72 -3.08 8.28
N VAL A 334 33.96 -3.94 7.58
CA VAL A 334 32.99 -3.50 6.61
C VAL A 334 31.65 -4.21 6.79
N LYS A 335 30.57 -3.50 6.46
CA LYS A 335 29.25 -4.11 6.30
C LYS A 335 28.96 -4.24 4.81
N PRO A 336 28.78 -5.46 4.28
CA PRO A 336 28.42 -5.64 2.88
C PRO A 336 27.01 -5.11 2.64
N GLY A 337 26.84 -4.45 1.51
CA GLY A 337 25.56 -3.96 1.00
C GLY A 337 25.08 -4.74 -0.21
N ALA A 338 24.55 -4.04 -1.20
CA ALA A 338 24.04 -4.65 -2.42
C ALA A 338 25.16 -5.12 -3.35
N SER A 339 24.98 -6.27 -4.01
CA SER A 339 25.93 -6.81 -4.97
C SER A 339 25.56 -6.43 -6.40
N SER A 340 26.58 -6.05 -7.20
CA SER A 340 26.45 -5.67 -8.61
C SER A 340 27.47 -6.42 -9.44
N GLY A 341 27.04 -7.50 -10.10
CA GLY A 341 27.94 -8.39 -10.84
C GLY A 341 29.00 -9.01 -9.92
N SER A 342 30.28 -8.78 -10.24
CA SER A 342 31.42 -9.26 -9.44
C SER A 342 31.78 -8.36 -8.25
N ASN A 343 31.12 -7.21 -8.09
CA ASN A 343 31.41 -6.24 -7.04
C ASN A 343 30.30 -6.18 -6.00
N THR A 344 30.69 -5.91 -4.75
CA THR A 344 29.76 -5.71 -3.63
C THR A 344 29.98 -4.33 -3.02
N GLU A 345 28.88 -3.63 -2.75
CA GLU A 345 28.88 -2.39 -1.99
C GLU A 345 29.36 -2.66 -0.57
N VAL A 346 30.22 -1.80 -0.03
CA VAL A 346 30.69 -1.91 1.34
C VAL A 346 30.56 -0.57 2.07
N PHE A 347 30.18 -0.67 3.34
CA PHE A 347 30.12 0.44 4.28
C PHE A 347 31.16 0.25 5.36
N GLY A 348 32.12 1.16 5.47
CA GLY A 348 33.21 1.09 6.42
C GLY A 348 34.16 2.26 6.23
N ASP A 349 35.27 2.29 6.99
CA ASP A 349 36.29 3.35 6.91
C ASP A 349 37.23 3.13 5.71
N LEU A 350 36.65 3.23 4.50
CA LEU A 350 37.35 3.13 3.23
C LEU A 350 37.17 4.41 2.42
N GLN A 351 38.20 4.74 1.64
CA GLN A 351 38.17 5.88 0.73
C GLN A 351 38.29 5.40 -0.74
N PRO A 352 37.72 6.14 -1.70
CA PRO A 352 37.95 5.88 -3.11
C PRO A 352 39.45 5.88 -3.43
N GLY A 353 39.93 4.80 -4.09
CA GLY A 353 41.34 4.64 -4.42
C GLY A 353 42.17 3.87 -3.40
N ASP A 354 41.65 3.58 -2.20
CA ASP A 354 42.34 2.68 -1.24
C ASP A 354 42.67 1.35 -1.93
N GLN A 355 43.91 0.90 -1.78
CA GLN A 355 44.36 -0.39 -2.31
C GLN A 355 43.92 -1.49 -1.35
N ILE A 356 43.11 -2.44 -1.84
CA ILE A 356 42.66 -3.59 -1.07
C ILE A 356 43.05 -4.88 -1.74
N LEU A 357 43.19 -5.97 -0.99
CA LEU A 357 43.43 -7.29 -1.55
C LEU A 357 42.29 -7.72 -2.46
N VAL A 358 42.62 -8.37 -3.58
CA VAL A 358 41.63 -8.96 -4.51
C VAL A 358 40.87 -10.11 -3.86
N ARG A 359 41.53 -10.81 -2.92
CA ARG A 359 40.92 -11.91 -2.14
C ARG A 359 41.11 -11.64 -0.65
N GLY A 360 40.01 -11.58 0.09
CA GLY A 360 40.01 -11.50 1.54
C GLY A 360 40.62 -12.76 2.12
N SER A 361 41.67 -12.60 2.94
CA SER A 361 42.37 -13.69 3.62
C SER A 361 42.66 -13.27 5.04
N ASP A 362 42.41 -14.15 6.00
CA ASP A 362 42.76 -14.02 7.42
C ASP A 362 44.23 -14.42 7.71
N GLU A 363 44.93 -15.01 6.73
CA GLU A 363 46.35 -15.36 6.85
C GLU A 363 47.26 -14.11 6.94
N LEU A 364 46.79 -12.98 6.42
CA LEU A 364 47.57 -11.74 6.43
C LEU A 364 47.17 -10.89 7.66
N ALA A 365 47.87 -11.11 8.76
CA ALA A 365 47.62 -10.34 9.97
C ALA A 365 47.85 -8.83 9.76
N PRO A 366 47.18 -7.96 10.54
CA PRO A 366 47.41 -6.51 10.50
C PRO A 366 48.87 -6.15 10.79
N GLY A 367 49.41 -5.21 10.00
CA GLY A 367 50.81 -4.73 10.17
C GLY A 367 51.87 -5.55 9.39
N MET A 368 51.51 -6.63 8.72
CA MET A 368 52.45 -7.39 7.90
C MET A 368 52.97 -6.56 6.73
N GLN A 369 54.29 -6.65 6.44
CA GLN A 369 54.88 -6.04 5.25
C GLN A 369 54.54 -6.88 3.99
N VAL A 370 54.00 -6.23 2.98
CA VAL A 370 53.61 -6.84 1.72
C VAL A 370 54.08 -6.01 0.54
N LYS A 371 54.37 -6.66 -0.59
CA LYS A 371 54.58 -5.97 -1.85
C LYS A 371 53.30 -6.02 -2.67
N ALA A 372 52.68 -4.85 -2.81
CA ALA A 372 51.43 -4.73 -3.59
C ALA A 372 51.72 -4.86 -5.10
N GLN A 373 51.04 -5.78 -5.75
CA GLN A 373 51.00 -5.93 -7.20
C GLN A 373 49.59 -5.54 -7.67
N ARG A 374 49.48 -4.44 -8.37
CA ARG A 374 48.17 -3.96 -8.86
C ARG A 374 47.65 -4.85 -9.99
N VAL A 375 46.49 -5.45 -9.78
CA VAL A 375 45.75 -6.16 -10.85
C VAL A 375 44.70 -5.18 -11.39
N VAL A 376 44.85 -4.84 -12.65
CA VAL A 376 43.81 -4.10 -13.39
C VAL A 376 42.75 -5.12 -13.83
N ASN A 377 41.71 -5.30 -13.05
CA ASN A 377 40.56 -6.09 -13.48
C ASN A 377 39.84 -5.31 -14.58
N ILE A 378 40.17 -5.55 -15.82
CA ILE A 378 39.37 -5.12 -16.97
C ILE A 378 38.16 -6.06 -16.93
N ALA A 379 37.12 -5.67 -16.18
CA ALA A 379 35.80 -6.26 -16.38
C ALA A 379 35.39 -5.96 -17.82
N HIS A 380 35.46 -6.94 -18.70
CA HIS A 380 34.86 -6.87 -20.02
C HIS A 380 33.36 -6.59 -19.84
N GLU A 381 32.97 -5.34 -19.97
CA GLU A 381 31.65 -4.99 -20.43
C GLU A 381 31.53 -5.57 -21.85
N THR A 382 30.91 -6.71 -21.96
CA THR A 382 30.44 -7.21 -23.26
C THR A 382 29.33 -6.25 -23.69
N PRO A 383 29.48 -5.49 -24.77
CA PRO A 383 28.41 -4.63 -25.25
C PRO A 383 27.27 -5.55 -25.70
N GLN A 384 26.12 -5.47 -25.02
CA GLN A 384 24.89 -6.01 -25.57
C GLN A 384 24.60 -5.28 -26.88
N LYS A 385 24.68 -6.01 -27.97
CA LYS A 385 24.30 -5.58 -29.31
C LYS A 385 22.79 -5.32 -29.34
N PRO A 386 22.33 -4.27 -30.09
CA PRO A 386 20.96 -3.78 -30.12
C PRO A 386 19.92 -4.76 -30.64
#